data_218b81cc36ceead54843b98c2136df1f
#
_entry.id   218b81cc36ceead54843b98c2136df1f
#
_cell.length_a   1.000
_cell.length_b   1.000
_cell.length_c   1.000
_cell.angle_alpha   90.00
_cell.angle_beta   90.00
_cell.angle_gamma   90.00
#
_symmetry.space_group_name_H-M   'P 1'
#
loop_
_entity.id
_entity.type
_entity.pdbx_description
1 polymer ?
#
loop_
_entity_poly.entity_id
_entity_poly.type
_entity_poly.pdbx_seq_one_letter_code
_entity_poly.pdbx_strand_id
1 'polypeptide(L)'
;LHPSFTFFWSSISSEEFQKLRKWLLNSESQVEDDVVQEITGVKNEEIKGLHERISLPHKIVENKIQIENDEAHIFAFCLGLHVPKARVVHAKTVFEIIHEFTGVVVREKAPTLIGARMGRPEKAKRREMKPLVHVLFPVGLAGGSRRNLSDALSKVAIEVDFVNRQCPKCKVSTFRIRCPNCGAETILEKSCPQCGRRLNQSFCPICKVPTRSYGKQSINLKELMDEACRKLNLPIPDLVKGVKGLTNETKTAEILEKGILRAKHDLSVFKDGTIRFDATNAPLTHFKATEIGVSVERLQQLGYYYDSDGNSLTNPDQICELKMQDVVIPLKCAEYFVRVANFLDELLEKVYELPPYYKVKRVDDLVGHFLVGLAPHTSVGILGRVIGFTRLNVCYAHPLWHSAKRRDCDGDEDTLMLALDTVLNFSKAYLPAQIGGIMDAPLFIIPGVNPLEVQRQAHEVDVAAVYPSLFYEKTWEKAAPQKVSELVDLIGHRLNTEAQFQGFKYTIPVSDINMGNDESMYKRLGRMVDKLNSQLALAEKIGAVDAKTVARKVLTTHFVRDIAGN
;
A
#
# COMPACT_ATOMS: atom_id res chain seq x y z
N LEU A 1 -7.39 -2.99 -40.12
CA LEU A 1 -6.53 -3.37 -38.99
C LEU A 1 -7.36 -3.37 -37.71
N HIS A 2 -7.18 -4.38 -36.83
CA HIS A 2 -7.87 -4.37 -35.55
C HIS A 2 -7.40 -3.17 -34.70
N PRO A 3 -8.28 -2.49 -33.94
CA PRO A 3 -7.91 -1.28 -33.19
C PRO A 3 -6.81 -1.45 -32.15
N SER A 4 -6.54 -2.68 -31.65
CA SER A 4 -5.38 -2.98 -30.78
C SER A 4 -4.06 -2.69 -31.49
N PHE A 5 -4.02 -2.87 -32.79
CA PHE A 5 -2.84 -2.73 -33.64
C PHE A 5 -2.84 -1.43 -34.45
N THR A 6 -3.46 -0.39 -33.97
CA THR A 6 -3.44 0.93 -34.62
C THR A 6 -3.16 2.01 -33.58
N PHE A 7 -2.60 3.12 -34.05
CA PHE A 7 -2.24 4.27 -33.22
C PHE A 7 -3.22 5.43 -33.44
N PHE A 8 -3.16 6.46 -32.61
CA PHE A 8 -4.02 7.66 -32.73
C PHE A 8 -3.55 8.58 -33.85
N TRP A 9 -3.57 8.11 -35.06
CA TRP A 9 -3.11 8.83 -36.23
C TRP A 9 -3.84 10.16 -36.49
N SER A 10 -5.07 10.31 -36.02
CA SER A 10 -5.81 11.56 -36.05
C SER A 10 -5.23 12.66 -35.14
N SER A 11 -4.33 12.31 -34.22
CA SER A 11 -3.70 13.26 -33.30
C SER A 11 -2.54 14.05 -33.92
N ILE A 12 -2.10 13.68 -35.13
CA ILE A 12 -0.97 14.33 -35.81
C ILE A 12 -1.35 14.80 -37.22
N SER A 13 -0.67 15.85 -37.68
CA SER A 13 -0.81 16.33 -39.04
C SER A 13 -0.02 15.50 -40.06
N SER A 14 -0.32 15.66 -41.34
CA SER A 14 0.44 15.03 -42.42
C SER A 14 1.92 15.43 -42.42
N GLU A 15 2.25 16.66 -42.03
CA GLU A 15 3.65 17.12 -41.87
C GLU A 15 4.36 16.42 -40.72
N GLU A 16 3.67 16.29 -39.58
CA GLU A 16 4.19 15.57 -38.41
C GLU A 16 4.38 14.08 -38.70
N PHE A 17 3.48 13.48 -39.48
CA PHE A 17 3.63 12.12 -39.97
C PHE A 17 4.89 11.94 -40.84
N GLN A 18 5.19 12.90 -41.73
CA GLN A 18 6.42 12.88 -42.51
C GLN A 18 7.69 13.03 -41.64
N LYS A 19 7.62 13.78 -40.54
CA LYS A 19 8.73 13.84 -39.57
C LYS A 19 8.97 12.48 -38.90
N LEU A 20 7.93 11.77 -38.48
CA LEU A 20 8.03 10.41 -37.96
C LEU A 20 8.62 9.44 -38.99
N ARG A 21 8.15 9.52 -40.26
CA ARG A 21 8.68 8.69 -41.33
C ARG A 21 10.18 8.97 -41.57
N LYS A 22 10.59 10.25 -41.61
CA LYS A 22 11.99 10.61 -41.75
C LYS A 22 12.85 10.09 -40.60
N TRP A 23 12.33 10.16 -39.39
CA TRP A 23 13.00 9.61 -38.21
C TRP A 23 13.16 8.10 -38.34
N LEU A 24 12.10 7.35 -38.68
CA LEU A 24 12.15 5.89 -38.90
C LEU A 24 13.18 5.50 -39.95
N LEU A 25 13.20 6.19 -41.10
CA LEU A 25 14.13 5.91 -42.21
C LEU A 25 15.61 6.15 -41.83
N ASN A 26 15.87 6.90 -40.76
CA ASN A 26 17.20 7.15 -40.20
C ASN A 26 17.50 6.33 -38.94
N SER A 27 16.58 5.48 -38.53
CA SER A 27 16.69 4.59 -37.37
C SER A 27 17.24 3.22 -37.79
N GLU A 28 17.83 2.52 -36.84
CA GLU A 28 18.24 1.12 -36.99
C GLU A 28 17.02 0.21 -36.78
N SER A 29 16.81 -0.76 -37.66
CA SER A 29 15.71 -1.73 -37.57
C SER A 29 16.23 -3.13 -37.62
N GLN A 30 15.85 -3.97 -36.65
CA GLN A 30 16.10 -5.41 -36.66
C GLN A 30 14.92 -6.10 -37.31
N VAL A 31 15.19 -6.90 -38.35
CA VAL A 31 14.15 -7.60 -39.11
C VAL A 31 14.45 -9.09 -39.12
N GLU A 32 13.48 -9.91 -38.71
CA GLU A 32 13.51 -11.37 -38.78
C GLU A 32 12.26 -11.86 -39.56
N ASP A 33 12.47 -12.72 -40.53
CA ASP A 33 11.39 -13.32 -41.37
C ASP A 33 10.40 -12.27 -41.92
N ASP A 34 10.90 -11.16 -42.44
CA ASP A 34 10.14 -10.01 -42.95
C ASP A 34 9.33 -9.23 -41.87
N VAL A 35 9.53 -9.54 -40.61
CA VAL A 35 8.88 -8.86 -39.46
C VAL A 35 9.92 -7.96 -38.78
N VAL A 36 9.57 -6.70 -38.60
CA VAL A 36 10.40 -5.75 -37.84
C VAL A 36 10.21 -6.07 -36.34
N GLN A 37 11.26 -6.52 -35.68
CA GLN A 37 11.25 -6.89 -34.26
C GLN A 37 11.57 -5.70 -33.36
N GLU A 38 12.48 -4.83 -33.83
CA GLU A 38 12.91 -3.66 -33.04
C GLU A 38 13.26 -2.49 -33.96
N ILE A 39 12.98 -1.28 -33.45
CA ILE A 39 13.40 -0.02 -34.06
C ILE A 39 14.12 0.80 -32.99
N THR A 40 15.36 1.21 -33.27
CA THR A 40 16.13 2.06 -32.37
C THR A 40 16.59 3.33 -33.10
N GLY A 41 16.17 4.49 -32.63
CA GLY A 41 16.50 5.78 -33.24
C GLY A 41 16.89 6.85 -32.23
N VAL A 42 17.57 7.88 -32.69
CA VAL A 42 18.05 8.98 -31.84
C VAL A 42 16.87 9.70 -31.20
N LYS A 43 16.93 9.92 -29.89
CA LYS A 43 15.92 10.67 -29.14
C LYS A 43 15.97 12.14 -29.55
N ASN A 44 14.79 12.66 -29.90
CA ASN A 44 14.49 14.08 -30.09
C ASN A 44 13.18 14.35 -29.35
N GLU A 45 13.09 15.42 -28.60
CA GLU A 45 11.89 15.75 -27.81
C GLU A 45 10.64 15.95 -28.68
N GLU A 46 10.78 16.50 -29.89
CA GLU A 46 9.67 16.63 -30.84
C GLU A 46 9.16 15.25 -31.28
N ILE A 47 10.06 14.35 -31.67
CA ILE A 47 9.74 12.98 -32.10
C ILE A 47 9.13 12.18 -30.95
N LYS A 48 9.72 12.28 -29.76
CA LYS A 48 9.17 11.66 -28.56
C LYS A 48 7.75 12.14 -28.28
N GLY A 49 7.51 13.46 -28.36
CA GLY A 49 6.18 14.03 -28.21
C GLY A 49 5.18 13.53 -29.26
N LEU A 50 5.61 13.26 -30.49
CA LEU A 50 4.76 12.67 -31.53
C LEU A 50 4.43 11.21 -31.23
N HIS A 51 5.40 10.40 -30.75
CA HIS A 51 5.14 9.04 -30.31
C HIS A 51 4.14 8.99 -29.14
N GLU A 52 4.29 9.89 -28.16
CA GLU A 52 3.35 10.03 -27.06
C GLU A 52 1.94 10.41 -27.54
N ARG A 53 1.82 11.35 -28.48
CA ARG A 53 0.53 11.80 -29.01
C ARG A 53 -0.22 10.70 -29.76
N ILE A 54 0.47 9.86 -30.52
CA ILE A 54 -0.16 8.72 -31.17
C ILE A 54 -0.30 7.51 -30.25
N SER A 55 0.14 7.63 -29.01
CA SER A 55 0.16 6.55 -28.00
C SER A 55 0.93 5.30 -28.44
N LEU A 56 2.08 5.50 -29.09
CA LEU A 56 2.99 4.42 -29.45
C LEU A 56 3.82 4.01 -28.24
N PRO A 57 3.73 2.76 -27.76
CA PRO A 57 4.60 2.26 -26.70
C PRO A 57 6.07 2.31 -27.13
N HIS A 58 6.93 2.88 -26.28
CA HIS A 58 8.36 2.98 -26.52
C HIS A 58 9.15 3.11 -25.22
N LYS A 59 10.44 2.76 -25.26
CA LYS A 59 11.39 2.92 -24.16
C LYS A 59 12.44 3.96 -24.52
N ILE A 60 13.01 4.59 -23.50
CA ILE A 60 14.20 5.44 -23.67
C ILE A 60 15.38 4.72 -23.05
N VAL A 61 16.34 4.34 -23.89
CA VAL A 61 17.57 3.64 -23.48
C VAL A 61 18.75 4.46 -24.00
N GLU A 62 19.65 4.89 -23.16
CA GLU A 62 20.89 5.62 -23.51
C GLU A 62 20.66 6.79 -24.51
N ASN A 63 19.62 7.57 -24.30
CA ASN A 63 19.24 8.69 -25.19
C ASN A 63 18.78 8.25 -26.59
N LYS A 64 18.35 6.99 -26.76
CA LYS A 64 17.67 6.49 -27.97
C LYS A 64 16.24 6.12 -27.63
N ILE A 65 15.35 6.23 -28.61
CA ILE A 65 13.97 5.72 -28.55
C ILE A 65 13.99 4.32 -29.11
N GLN A 66 13.50 3.35 -28.34
CA GLN A 66 13.40 1.94 -28.69
C GLN A 66 11.93 1.52 -28.75
N ILE A 67 11.52 0.91 -29.85
CA ILE A 67 10.18 0.34 -30.09
C ILE A 67 10.38 -1.13 -30.39
N GLU A 68 9.59 -2.01 -29.77
CA GLU A 68 9.79 -3.45 -29.82
C GLU A 68 8.53 -4.18 -30.31
N ASN A 69 8.68 -5.43 -30.73
CA ASN A 69 7.63 -6.39 -31.04
C ASN A 69 6.60 -5.90 -32.11
N ASP A 70 5.33 -6.24 -31.91
CA ASP A 70 4.23 -5.90 -32.83
C ASP A 70 4.12 -4.40 -33.07
N GLU A 71 4.39 -3.57 -32.07
CA GLU A 71 4.37 -2.12 -32.19
C GLU A 71 5.43 -1.61 -33.18
N ALA A 72 6.62 -2.21 -33.15
CA ALA A 72 7.69 -1.87 -34.10
C ALA A 72 7.28 -2.24 -35.54
N HIS A 73 6.77 -3.44 -35.72
CA HIS A 73 6.33 -3.91 -37.03
C HIS A 73 5.20 -3.06 -37.62
N ILE A 74 4.15 -2.83 -36.83
CA ILE A 74 2.97 -2.06 -37.27
C ILE A 74 3.34 -0.60 -37.54
N PHE A 75 4.17 0.00 -36.68
CA PHE A 75 4.64 1.36 -36.85
C PHE A 75 5.47 1.52 -38.14
N ALA A 76 6.42 0.61 -38.37
CA ALA A 76 7.22 0.57 -39.58
C ALA A 76 6.36 0.36 -40.84
N PHE A 77 5.40 -0.54 -40.76
CA PHE A 77 4.47 -0.84 -41.86
C PHE A 77 3.61 0.39 -42.21
N CYS A 78 2.96 1.03 -41.22
CA CYS A 78 2.13 2.22 -41.44
C CYS A 78 2.92 3.42 -41.98
N LEU A 79 4.17 3.60 -41.55
CA LEU A 79 5.05 4.66 -42.07
C LEU A 79 5.71 4.31 -43.40
N GLY A 80 5.44 3.13 -43.94
CA GLY A 80 5.93 2.72 -45.24
C GLY A 80 7.43 2.50 -45.29
N LEU A 81 8.01 1.77 -44.34
CA LEU A 81 9.43 1.39 -44.34
C LEU A 81 9.77 0.57 -45.62
N HIS A 82 8.83 -0.22 -46.10
CA HIS A 82 8.94 -1.00 -47.34
C HIS A 82 8.78 -0.20 -48.63
N VAL A 83 8.39 1.11 -48.53
CA VAL A 83 8.16 1.99 -49.68
C VAL A 83 9.42 2.84 -49.97
N PRO A 84 9.81 3.01 -51.23
CA PRO A 84 10.98 3.82 -51.59
C PRO A 84 10.98 5.20 -50.95
N LYS A 85 12.15 5.65 -50.45
CA LYS A 85 12.31 6.93 -49.75
C LYS A 85 11.83 8.15 -50.53
N ALA A 86 11.94 8.11 -51.87
CA ALA A 86 11.60 9.21 -52.76
C ALA A 86 10.09 9.34 -53.08
N ARG A 87 9.24 8.42 -52.61
CA ARG A 87 7.81 8.48 -52.88
C ARG A 87 7.16 9.62 -52.10
N VAL A 88 6.77 10.67 -52.81
CA VAL A 88 6.00 11.79 -52.27
C VAL A 88 4.52 11.48 -52.44
N VAL A 89 3.75 11.60 -51.36
CA VAL A 89 2.30 11.39 -51.33
C VAL A 89 1.63 12.75 -51.12
N HIS A 90 0.68 13.08 -51.98
CA HIS A 90 -0.09 14.31 -51.93
C HIS A 90 -1.47 14.13 -51.27
N ALA A 91 -1.55 13.28 -50.29
CA ALA A 91 -2.78 13.01 -49.56
C ALA A 91 -3.08 14.12 -48.51
N LYS A 92 -4.36 14.37 -48.28
CA LYS A 92 -4.83 15.42 -47.34
C LYS A 92 -4.79 14.96 -45.89
N THR A 93 -4.94 13.67 -45.66
CA THR A 93 -5.02 13.12 -44.30
C THR A 93 -3.96 12.04 -44.07
N VAL A 94 -3.57 11.82 -42.82
CA VAL A 94 -2.64 10.75 -42.43
C VAL A 94 -3.16 9.37 -42.82
N PHE A 95 -4.47 9.14 -42.74
CA PHE A 95 -5.09 7.86 -43.10
C PHE A 95 -4.98 7.57 -44.60
N GLU A 96 -5.13 8.57 -45.44
CA GLU A 96 -4.92 8.43 -46.89
C GLU A 96 -3.46 8.11 -47.22
N ILE A 97 -2.50 8.74 -46.51
CA ILE A 97 -1.07 8.44 -46.68
C ILE A 97 -0.77 6.99 -46.31
N ILE A 98 -1.29 6.53 -45.16
CA ILE A 98 -1.11 5.13 -44.72
C ILE A 98 -1.71 4.18 -45.75
N HIS A 99 -2.91 4.48 -46.27
CA HIS A 99 -3.54 3.62 -47.27
C HIS A 99 -2.72 3.56 -48.56
N GLU A 100 -2.18 4.68 -49.02
CA GLU A 100 -1.31 4.72 -50.21
C GLU A 100 0.00 3.93 -50.02
N PHE A 101 0.54 3.89 -48.78
CA PHE A 101 1.76 3.12 -48.50
C PHE A 101 1.49 1.61 -48.36
N THR A 102 0.39 1.26 -47.74
CA THR A 102 0.17 -0.10 -47.26
C THR A 102 -0.91 -0.87 -48.03
N GLY A 103 -1.77 -0.16 -48.77
CA GLY A 103 -2.99 -0.73 -49.36
C GLY A 103 -4.09 -1.10 -48.33
N VAL A 104 -3.83 -0.87 -47.02
CA VAL A 104 -4.76 -1.22 -45.95
C VAL A 104 -5.56 0.02 -45.54
N VAL A 105 -6.87 -0.17 -45.35
CA VAL A 105 -7.74 0.89 -44.78
C VAL A 105 -7.59 0.88 -43.26
N VAL A 106 -6.99 1.94 -42.72
CA VAL A 106 -6.91 2.17 -41.28
C VAL A 106 -7.99 3.18 -40.90
N ARG A 107 -8.84 2.83 -39.94
CA ARG A 107 -9.85 3.75 -39.39
C ARG A 107 -9.29 4.52 -38.20
N GLU A 108 -9.90 5.65 -37.91
CA GLU A 108 -9.61 6.39 -36.70
C GLU A 108 -9.78 5.47 -35.48
N LYS A 109 -8.78 5.44 -34.60
CA LYS A 109 -8.88 4.73 -33.34
C LYS A 109 -9.95 5.44 -32.51
N ALA A 110 -10.97 4.71 -32.09
CA ALA A 110 -12.01 5.29 -31.27
C ALA A 110 -11.38 5.91 -30.01
N PRO A 111 -11.90 7.03 -29.52
CA PRO A 111 -11.40 7.71 -28.33
C PRO A 111 -11.75 6.96 -27.05
N THR A 112 -11.53 5.66 -27.05
CA THR A 112 -11.59 4.78 -25.90
C THR A 112 -10.36 4.92 -25.06
N LEU A 113 -10.22 6.05 -24.54
CA LEU A 113 -8.95 6.39 -24.02
C LEU A 113 -8.96 6.21 -22.55
N ILE A 114 -7.84 5.76 -22.09
CA ILE A 114 -7.45 5.63 -20.70
C ILE A 114 -8.06 6.79 -19.90
N GLY A 115 -9.07 6.51 -19.11
CA GLY A 115 -9.58 7.45 -18.14
C GLY A 115 -8.54 7.61 -17.04
N ALA A 116 -8.06 8.84 -16.82
CA ALA A 116 -7.26 9.12 -15.65
C ALA A 116 -8.18 9.50 -14.50
N ARG A 117 -8.14 8.78 -13.39
CA ARG A 117 -8.75 9.23 -12.14
C ARG A 117 -7.75 10.12 -11.43
N MET A 118 -8.12 11.37 -11.18
CA MET A 118 -7.31 12.25 -10.36
C MET A 118 -7.57 11.99 -8.89
N GLY A 119 -6.51 11.66 -8.14
CA GLY A 119 -6.55 11.62 -6.69
C GLY A 119 -6.67 13.02 -6.09
N ARG A 120 -7.07 13.11 -4.83
CA ARG A 120 -7.06 14.37 -4.09
C ARG A 120 -5.61 14.80 -3.82
N PRO A 121 -5.28 16.10 -3.82
CA PRO A 121 -3.96 16.59 -3.45
C PRO A 121 -3.78 16.57 -1.92
N GLU A 122 -4.03 15.45 -1.30
CA GLU A 122 -4.00 15.26 0.13
C GLU A 122 -2.57 14.87 0.58
N LYS A 123 -2.09 15.47 1.66
CA LYS A 123 -0.82 15.09 2.26
C LYS A 123 -1.05 13.92 3.20
N ALA A 124 -0.57 12.75 2.83
CA ALA A 124 -0.57 11.60 3.74
C ALA A 124 0.23 11.93 5.01
N LYS A 125 -0.40 11.86 6.17
CA LYS A 125 0.25 12.03 7.47
C LYS A 125 0.54 10.65 8.03
N ARG A 126 1.82 10.39 8.35
CA ARG A 126 2.20 9.16 9.06
C ARG A 126 1.40 9.02 10.35
N ARG A 127 0.87 7.83 10.57
CA ARG A 127 0.09 7.48 11.76
C ARG A 127 0.99 6.95 12.86
N GLU A 128 1.75 7.84 13.41
CA GLU A 128 2.66 7.57 14.51
C GLU A 128 2.17 8.26 15.76
N MET A 129 2.48 7.73 16.93
CA MET A 129 2.34 8.49 18.16
C MET A 129 3.34 9.64 18.16
N LYS A 130 2.93 10.80 18.61
CA LYS A 130 3.79 12.00 18.69
C LYS A 130 3.95 12.43 20.15
N PRO A 131 5.16 12.33 20.69
CA PRO A 131 6.37 11.72 20.13
C PRO A 131 6.30 10.20 20.02
N LEU A 132 7.21 9.59 19.25
CA LEU A 132 7.39 8.14 19.20
C LEU A 132 7.71 7.61 20.59
N VAL A 133 7.10 6.49 20.98
CA VAL A 133 7.27 5.84 22.28
C VAL A 133 7.58 4.36 22.13
N HIS A 134 8.30 3.79 23.11
CA HIS A 134 8.64 2.37 23.13
C HIS A 134 7.63 1.55 23.94
N VAL A 135 6.95 2.19 24.89
CA VAL A 135 6.00 1.50 25.78
C VAL A 135 4.84 2.40 26.18
N LEU A 136 3.66 1.81 26.30
CA LEU A 136 2.48 2.51 26.85
C LEU A 136 2.50 2.47 28.38
N PHE A 137 3.57 3.03 28.97
CA PHE A 137 3.76 3.14 30.40
C PHE A 137 3.89 4.63 30.79
N PRO A 138 3.17 5.12 31.82
CA PRO A 138 3.14 6.54 32.16
C PRO A 138 4.39 6.91 32.95
N VAL A 139 5.04 8.02 32.56
CA VAL A 139 6.20 8.57 33.26
C VAL A 139 5.93 9.96 33.88
N GLY A 140 4.74 10.53 33.63
CA GLY A 140 4.36 11.85 34.11
C GLY A 140 5.30 12.95 33.58
N LEU A 141 5.71 13.84 34.46
CA LEU A 141 6.70 14.87 34.17
C LEU A 141 8.14 14.43 34.51
N ALA A 142 8.30 13.25 35.11
CA ALA A 142 9.60 12.77 35.61
C ALA A 142 10.58 12.45 34.48
N GLY A 143 10.10 12.01 33.30
CA GLY A 143 10.92 11.69 32.14
C GLY A 143 11.30 12.88 31.24
N GLY A 144 11.01 14.10 31.66
CA GLY A 144 11.33 15.31 30.92
C GLY A 144 10.61 15.41 29.55
N SER A 145 11.14 16.25 28.66
CA SER A 145 10.58 16.42 27.30
C SER A 145 10.67 15.17 26.43
N ARG A 146 11.67 14.32 26.66
CA ARG A 146 11.87 13.05 25.93
C ARG A 146 10.98 11.92 26.44
N ARG A 147 10.32 12.10 27.60
CA ARG A 147 9.51 11.07 28.28
C ARG A 147 10.32 9.79 28.56
N ASN A 148 11.62 9.96 28.86
CA ASN A 148 12.53 8.84 29.07
C ASN A 148 12.32 8.27 30.48
N LEU A 149 12.03 6.98 30.57
CA LEU A 149 11.91 6.27 31.84
C LEU A 149 13.27 6.20 32.57
N SER A 150 14.36 6.05 31.82
CA SER A 150 15.72 5.98 32.42
C SER A 150 16.11 7.27 33.14
N ASP A 151 15.73 8.46 32.62
CA ASP A 151 15.97 9.74 33.29
C ASP A 151 15.14 9.86 34.60
N ALA A 152 13.99 9.20 34.65
CA ALA A 152 13.11 9.22 35.81
C ALA A 152 13.56 8.28 36.95
N LEU A 153 14.53 7.39 36.73
CA LEU A 153 15.04 6.45 37.74
C LEU A 153 15.78 7.15 38.89
N SER A 154 16.23 8.37 38.69
CA SER A 154 16.84 9.18 39.74
C SER A 154 15.86 9.59 40.84
N LYS A 155 14.56 9.52 40.58
CA LYS A 155 13.50 9.84 41.53
C LYS A 155 13.13 8.62 42.37
N VAL A 156 12.89 8.81 43.66
CA VAL A 156 12.48 7.74 44.59
C VAL A 156 11.17 7.10 44.12
N ALA A 157 10.23 7.93 43.66
CA ALA A 157 8.97 7.46 43.10
C ALA A 157 8.39 8.48 42.11
N ILE A 158 7.53 8.02 41.21
CA ILE A 158 6.77 8.87 40.30
C ILE A 158 5.27 8.80 40.64
N GLU A 159 4.62 9.97 40.60
CA GLU A 159 3.17 10.11 40.80
C GLU A 159 2.45 10.06 39.46
N VAL A 160 1.66 9.01 39.22
CA VAL A 160 0.93 8.81 37.96
C VAL A 160 -0.43 8.16 38.19
N ASP A 161 -1.37 8.39 37.27
CA ASP A 161 -2.66 7.69 37.28
C ASP A 161 -2.48 6.27 36.76
N PHE A 162 -2.81 5.30 37.61
CA PHE A 162 -2.74 3.87 37.30
C PHE A 162 -4.02 3.13 37.63
N VAL A 163 -4.24 2.01 36.97
CA VAL A 163 -5.34 1.08 37.22
C VAL A 163 -5.27 0.54 38.65
N ASN A 164 -6.43 0.47 39.33
CA ASN A 164 -6.58 -0.20 40.60
C ASN A 164 -7.07 -1.64 40.36
N ARG A 165 -6.30 -2.61 40.81
CA ARG A 165 -6.64 -4.03 40.73
C ARG A 165 -6.39 -4.67 42.08
N GLN A 166 -7.15 -5.72 42.37
CA GLN A 166 -7.01 -6.50 43.59
C GLN A 166 -6.91 -8.00 43.27
N CYS A 167 -6.02 -8.70 43.94
CA CYS A 167 -5.96 -10.12 43.85
C CYS A 167 -7.15 -10.77 44.59
N PRO A 168 -7.96 -11.63 43.96
CA PRO A 168 -9.09 -12.28 44.61
C PRO A 168 -8.64 -13.26 45.71
N LYS A 169 -7.43 -13.86 45.61
CA LYS A 169 -6.89 -14.83 46.56
C LYS A 169 -6.24 -14.18 47.78
N CYS A 170 -5.20 -13.39 47.59
CA CYS A 170 -4.44 -12.81 48.70
C CYS A 170 -4.81 -11.35 49.05
N LYS A 171 -5.82 -10.77 48.36
CA LYS A 171 -6.35 -9.42 48.61
C LYS A 171 -5.36 -8.26 48.42
N VAL A 172 -4.18 -8.55 47.87
CA VAL A 172 -3.17 -7.52 47.58
C VAL A 172 -3.65 -6.58 46.48
N SER A 173 -3.55 -5.27 46.74
CA SER A 173 -3.80 -4.24 45.71
C SER A 173 -2.57 -4.11 44.82
N THR A 174 -2.78 -4.05 43.51
CA THR A 174 -1.73 -3.97 42.50
C THR A 174 -2.26 -3.30 41.24
N PHE A 175 -1.39 -2.88 40.34
CA PHE A 175 -1.76 -2.47 38.98
C PHE A 175 -1.55 -3.59 37.96
N ARG A 176 -0.89 -4.70 38.35
CA ARG A 176 -0.55 -5.82 37.46
C ARG A 176 -1.75 -6.71 37.22
N ILE A 177 -1.85 -7.25 36.02
CA ILE A 177 -2.90 -8.22 35.61
C ILE A 177 -2.75 -9.53 36.41
N ARG A 178 -1.50 -9.93 36.71
CA ARG A 178 -1.20 -11.06 37.57
C ARG A 178 -0.65 -10.59 38.92
N CYS A 179 -1.11 -11.21 39.97
CA CYS A 179 -0.68 -10.92 41.32
C CYS A 179 0.81 -11.25 41.53
N PRO A 180 1.64 -10.30 42.01
CA PRO A 180 3.05 -10.55 42.22
C PRO A 180 3.33 -11.61 43.30
N ASN A 181 2.39 -11.84 44.23
CA ASN A 181 2.58 -12.76 45.34
C ASN A 181 2.15 -14.20 45.02
N CYS A 182 1.06 -14.39 44.27
CA CYS A 182 0.47 -15.73 44.09
C CYS A 182 0.20 -16.08 42.60
N GLY A 183 0.56 -15.22 41.65
CA GLY A 183 0.36 -15.45 40.24
C GLY A 183 -1.10 -15.42 39.74
N ALA A 184 -2.09 -15.35 40.64
CA ALA A 184 -3.50 -15.34 40.27
C ALA A 184 -3.87 -14.09 39.45
N GLU A 185 -4.83 -14.24 38.56
CA GLU A 185 -5.36 -13.10 37.81
C GLU A 185 -6.06 -12.11 38.76
N THR A 186 -5.80 -10.82 38.57
CA THR A 186 -6.35 -9.75 39.40
C THR A 186 -7.60 -9.16 38.79
N ILE A 187 -8.52 -8.69 39.62
CA ILE A 187 -9.77 -8.05 39.19
C ILE A 187 -9.69 -6.53 39.34
N LEU A 188 -10.41 -5.80 38.48
CA LEU A 188 -10.51 -4.36 38.58
C LEU A 188 -11.23 -3.96 39.87
N GLU A 189 -10.64 -3.02 40.62
CA GLU A 189 -11.22 -2.46 41.81
C GLU A 189 -11.67 -1.03 41.55
N LYS A 190 -12.97 -0.75 41.79
CA LYS A 190 -13.53 0.60 41.64
C LYS A 190 -13.49 1.36 42.94
N SER A 191 -13.20 2.65 42.87
CA SER A 191 -13.22 3.56 44.02
C SER A 191 -13.93 4.87 43.69
N CYS A 192 -14.49 5.50 44.70
CA CYS A 192 -15.08 6.83 44.58
C CYS A 192 -13.97 7.90 44.51
N PRO A 193 -13.93 8.78 43.49
CA PRO A 193 -12.90 9.80 43.41
C PRO A 193 -12.99 10.89 44.50
N GLN A 194 -14.13 11.02 45.17
CA GLN A 194 -14.31 12.04 46.23
C GLN A 194 -14.03 11.47 47.64
N CYS A 195 -14.62 10.33 47.99
CA CYS A 195 -14.49 9.77 49.34
C CYS A 195 -13.51 8.57 49.44
N GLY A 196 -12.92 8.14 48.36
CA GLY A 196 -11.95 7.04 48.33
C GLY A 196 -12.53 5.65 48.59
N ARG A 197 -13.83 5.51 48.87
CA ARG A 197 -14.43 4.20 49.16
C ARG A 197 -14.29 3.26 47.98
N ARG A 198 -13.90 2.03 48.26
CA ARG A 198 -13.86 0.93 47.31
C ARG A 198 -15.25 0.35 47.14
N LEU A 199 -15.72 0.27 45.91
CA LEU A 199 -17.11 -0.08 45.57
C LEU A 199 -17.13 -0.93 44.30
N ASN A 200 -18.00 -1.94 44.28
CA ASN A 200 -18.23 -2.71 43.05
C ASN A 200 -19.31 -2.10 42.14
N GLN A 201 -19.86 -0.95 42.52
CA GLN A 201 -20.94 -0.25 41.80
C GLN A 201 -20.37 0.85 40.90
N SER A 202 -21.13 1.22 39.88
CA SER A 202 -20.73 2.27 38.94
C SER A 202 -20.89 3.71 39.49
N PHE A 203 -21.64 3.87 40.61
CA PHE A 203 -21.85 5.13 41.29
C PHE A 203 -21.63 4.99 42.78
N CYS A 204 -21.08 6.02 43.40
CA CYS A 204 -20.93 6.09 44.83
C CYS A 204 -22.30 6.44 45.46
N PRO A 205 -22.85 5.62 46.40
CA PRO A 205 -24.15 5.89 46.98
C PRO A 205 -24.18 7.16 47.85
N ILE A 206 -23.03 7.59 48.37
CA ILE A 206 -22.90 8.76 49.24
C ILE A 206 -22.64 10.03 48.44
N CYS A 207 -21.61 10.00 47.61
CA CYS A 207 -21.18 11.19 46.86
C CYS A 207 -21.93 11.39 45.55
N LYS A 208 -22.72 10.40 45.12
CA LYS A 208 -23.52 10.42 43.87
C LYS A 208 -22.69 10.72 42.61
N VAL A 209 -21.40 10.35 42.62
CA VAL A 209 -20.48 10.51 41.49
C VAL A 209 -20.10 9.14 40.91
N PRO A 210 -19.71 9.06 39.63
CA PRO A 210 -19.24 7.83 39.02
C PRO A 210 -17.99 7.31 39.72
N THR A 211 -17.91 5.99 39.96
CA THR A 211 -16.72 5.32 40.48
C THR A 211 -15.70 5.15 39.35
N ARG A 212 -14.41 5.11 39.70
CA ARG A 212 -13.30 4.93 38.77
C ARG A 212 -12.49 3.71 39.14
N SER A 213 -11.97 3.00 38.13
CA SER A 213 -11.06 1.87 38.31
C SER A 213 -9.59 2.27 38.32
N TYR A 214 -9.27 3.55 38.52
CA TYR A 214 -7.92 4.06 38.57
C TYR A 214 -7.81 5.21 39.59
N GLY A 215 -6.57 5.50 39.97
CA GLY A 215 -6.26 6.61 40.86
C GLY A 215 -4.79 7.01 40.77
N LYS A 216 -4.41 8.10 41.43
CA LYS A 216 -3.02 8.47 41.58
C LYS A 216 -2.30 7.45 42.45
N GLN A 217 -1.19 6.93 41.95
CA GLN A 217 -0.34 5.96 42.62
C GLN A 217 1.10 6.45 42.60
N SER A 218 1.81 6.23 43.70
CA SER A 218 3.25 6.45 43.84
C SER A 218 3.97 5.18 43.41
N ILE A 219 4.71 5.20 42.33
CA ILE A 219 5.35 4.05 41.72
C ILE A 219 6.86 4.14 41.85
N ASN A 220 7.49 3.12 42.45
CA ASN A 220 8.93 2.92 42.43
C ASN A 220 9.37 2.39 41.05
N LEU A 221 9.66 3.33 40.13
CA LEU A 221 10.02 2.99 38.76
C LEU A 221 11.34 2.21 38.67
N LYS A 222 12.29 2.51 39.57
CA LYS A 222 13.60 1.85 39.60
C LYS A 222 13.45 0.35 39.87
N GLU A 223 12.67 -0.01 40.86
CA GLU A 223 12.41 -1.42 41.21
C GLU A 223 11.76 -2.19 40.06
N LEU A 224 10.77 -1.57 39.39
CA LEU A 224 10.10 -2.17 38.22
C LEU A 224 11.05 -2.34 37.03
N MET A 225 11.92 -1.36 36.77
CA MET A 225 12.91 -1.46 35.69
C MET A 225 13.96 -2.52 35.99
N ASP A 226 14.46 -2.58 37.25
CA ASP A 226 15.42 -3.59 37.68
C ASP A 226 14.83 -5.01 37.57
N GLU A 227 13.55 -5.19 37.92
CA GLU A 227 12.84 -6.46 37.77
C GLU A 227 12.71 -6.87 36.30
N ALA A 228 12.25 -5.95 35.44
CA ALA A 228 12.12 -6.20 34.02
C ALA A 228 13.47 -6.51 33.35
N CYS A 229 14.52 -5.74 33.67
CA CYS A 229 15.86 -5.97 33.13
C CYS A 229 16.46 -7.31 33.60
N ARG A 230 16.25 -7.70 34.86
CA ARG A 230 16.67 -9.03 35.37
C ARG A 230 15.97 -10.17 34.61
N LYS A 231 14.64 -10.04 34.39
CA LYS A 231 13.86 -11.03 33.63
C LYS A 231 14.36 -11.17 32.21
N LEU A 232 14.71 -10.06 31.56
CA LEU A 232 15.21 -10.04 30.19
C LEU A 232 16.69 -10.40 30.07
N ASN A 233 17.42 -10.46 31.18
CA ASN A 233 18.88 -10.56 31.22
C ASN A 233 19.56 -9.48 30.38
N LEU A 234 19.14 -8.22 30.58
CA LEU A 234 19.62 -7.03 29.87
C LEU A 234 20.00 -5.92 30.87
N PRO A 235 20.99 -5.09 30.55
CA PRO A 235 21.23 -3.86 31.33
C PRO A 235 20.08 -2.88 31.13
N ILE A 236 19.98 -1.90 32.03
CA ILE A 236 19.01 -0.79 31.86
C ILE A 236 19.42 0.03 30.63
N PRO A 237 18.55 0.18 29.63
CA PRO A 237 18.87 0.97 28.43
C PRO A 237 18.92 2.48 28.77
N ASP A 238 19.78 3.23 28.08
CA ASP A 238 19.87 4.70 28.22
C ASP A 238 18.59 5.43 27.85
N LEU A 239 17.80 4.85 26.91
CA LEU A 239 16.61 5.47 26.38
C LEU A 239 15.45 4.48 26.24
N VAL A 240 14.47 4.59 27.13
CA VAL A 240 13.17 3.91 27.00
C VAL A 240 12.07 4.97 27.09
N LYS A 241 11.44 5.30 25.98
CA LYS A 241 10.41 6.34 25.91
C LYS A 241 9.04 5.80 26.29
N GLY A 242 8.46 6.38 27.35
CA GLY A 242 7.08 6.13 27.78
C GLY A 242 6.10 7.21 27.33
N VAL A 243 4.90 7.19 27.89
CA VAL A 243 3.86 8.21 27.68
C VAL A 243 3.77 9.17 28.87
N LYS A 244 3.29 10.40 28.63
CA LYS A 244 3.08 11.34 29.74
C LYS A 244 2.02 10.83 30.71
N GLY A 245 0.95 10.25 30.19
CA GLY A 245 -0.14 9.62 30.94
C GLY A 245 -0.95 8.72 30.03
N LEU A 246 -1.65 7.78 30.61
CA LEU A 246 -2.48 6.84 29.89
C LEU A 246 -3.81 7.49 29.51
N THR A 247 -4.29 7.23 28.28
CA THR A 247 -5.51 7.82 27.74
C THR A 247 -6.68 6.82 27.73
N ASN A 248 -6.42 5.54 28.03
CA ASN A 248 -7.47 4.55 28.14
C ASN A 248 -8.31 4.74 29.41
N GLU A 249 -9.51 4.20 29.42
CA GLU A 249 -10.50 4.39 30.48
C GLU A 249 -10.02 3.91 31.86
N THR A 250 -9.35 2.77 31.91
CA THR A 250 -8.90 2.13 33.15
C THR A 250 -7.52 2.53 33.60
N LYS A 251 -6.77 3.31 32.78
CA LYS A 251 -5.33 3.62 33.00
C LYS A 251 -4.48 2.34 33.09
N THR A 252 -4.82 1.34 32.30
CA THR A 252 -4.03 0.11 32.18
C THR A 252 -2.77 0.38 31.36
N ALA A 253 -1.61 0.06 31.94
CA ALA A 253 -0.31 0.21 31.30
C ALA A 253 0.16 -1.10 30.66
N GLU A 254 1.06 -0.96 29.71
CA GLU A 254 1.83 -2.05 29.14
C GLU A 254 2.98 -2.45 30.10
N ILE A 255 3.45 -3.68 30.02
CA ILE A 255 4.61 -4.15 30.81
C ILE A 255 5.91 -3.53 30.28
N LEU A 256 6.85 -3.26 31.18
CA LEU A 256 8.11 -2.57 30.83
C LEU A 256 9.02 -3.39 29.94
N GLU A 257 8.98 -4.72 30.08
CA GLU A 257 9.74 -5.66 29.27
C GLU A 257 9.54 -5.43 27.78
N LYS A 258 8.28 -5.18 27.34
CA LYS A 258 7.98 -4.83 25.93
C LYS A 258 8.68 -3.55 25.49
N GLY A 259 8.69 -2.53 26.36
CA GLY A 259 9.35 -1.27 26.09
C GLY A 259 10.86 -1.37 25.97
N ILE A 260 11.48 -2.14 26.87
CA ILE A 260 12.93 -2.40 26.87
C ILE A 260 13.34 -3.14 25.60
N LEU A 261 12.60 -4.18 25.23
CA LEU A 261 12.87 -4.93 24.00
C LEU A 261 12.64 -4.09 22.74
N ARG A 262 11.58 -3.27 22.69
CA ARG A 262 11.36 -2.36 21.56
C ARG A 262 12.47 -1.32 21.44
N ALA A 263 12.93 -0.77 22.57
CA ALA A 263 14.07 0.15 22.58
C ALA A 263 15.35 -0.50 22.05
N LYS A 264 15.61 -1.76 22.44
CA LYS A 264 16.74 -2.56 21.93
C LYS A 264 16.70 -2.73 20.41
N HIS A 265 15.52 -2.97 19.84
CA HIS A 265 15.32 -3.21 18.40
C HIS A 265 14.98 -1.93 17.60
N ASP A 266 15.05 -0.76 18.21
CA ASP A 266 14.69 0.54 17.61
C ASP A 266 13.28 0.51 16.98
N LEU A 267 12.29 0.16 17.80
CA LEU A 267 10.88 0.02 17.41
C LEU A 267 10.01 0.95 18.26
N SER A 268 8.97 1.50 17.65
CA SER A 268 7.95 2.28 18.35
C SER A 268 6.61 1.57 18.40
N VAL A 269 5.86 1.81 19.48
CA VAL A 269 4.54 1.25 19.69
C VAL A 269 3.45 2.24 19.30
N PHE A 270 2.34 1.74 18.77
CA PHE A 270 1.13 2.53 18.55
C PHE A 270 0.20 2.49 19.77
N LYS A 271 -0.85 3.31 19.77
CA LYS A 271 -1.80 3.48 20.89
C LYS A 271 -2.48 2.18 21.36
N ASP A 272 -2.47 1.15 20.58
CA ASP A 272 -3.12 -0.15 20.83
C ASP A 272 -2.14 -1.28 21.19
N GLY A 273 -0.84 -0.98 21.25
CA GLY A 273 0.21 -1.94 21.58
C GLY A 273 0.89 -2.57 20.36
N THR A 274 0.43 -2.33 19.15
CA THR A 274 1.00 -2.90 17.91
C THR A 274 2.16 -2.05 17.35
N ILE A 275 2.97 -2.67 16.49
CA ILE A 275 4.06 -2.03 15.76
C ILE A 275 3.64 -1.94 14.29
N ARG A 276 3.84 -0.78 13.66
CA ARG A 276 3.25 -0.45 12.36
C ARG A 276 4.24 0.10 11.37
N PHE A 277 3.98 -0.20 10.10
CA PHE A 277 4.64 0.43 8.94
C PHE A 277 3.57 0.89 7.95
N ASP A 278 3.62 2.15 7.53
CA ASP A 278 2.66 2.69 6.55
C ASP A 278 3.25 2.62 5.15
N ALA A 279 2.51 2.04 4.20
CA ALA A 279 2.87 1.92 2.79
C ALA A 279 1.74 2.39 1.88
N THR A 280 2.10 2.98 0.74
CA THR A 280 1.14 3.38 -0.29
C THR A 280 0.53 2.13 -0.96
N ASN A 281 -0.77 2.10 -1.13
CA ASN A 281 -1.46 1.02 -1.83
C ASN A 281 -1.23 1.12 -3.34
N ALA A 282 -0.84 0.00 -3.95
CA ALA A 282 -0.73 -0.13 -5.39
C ALA A 282 -1.35 -1.45 -5.86
N PRO A 283 -2.24 -1.44 -6.86
CA PRO A 283 -2.86 -2.67 -7.35
C PRO A 283 -1.88 -3.44 -8.22
N LEU A 284 -1.90 -4.76 -8.08
CA LEU A 284 -1.10 -5.68 -8.88
C LEU A 284 -1.89 -6.97 -9.11
N THR A 285 -1.89 -7.48 -10.34
CA THR A 285 -2.50 -8.77 -10.68
C THR A 285 -1.49 -9.76 -11.25
N HIS A 286 -0.36 -9.26 -11.78
CA HIS A 286 0.67 -10.08 -12.41
C HIS A 286 2.06 -9.59 -12.01
N PHE A 287 3.02 -10.50 -11.88
CA PHE A 287 4.40 -10.20 -11.52
C PHE A 287 5.37 -11.24 -12.08
N LYS A 288 6.66 -10.93 -12.10
CA LYS A 288 7.75 -11.86 -12.38
C LYS A 288 8.55 -12.14 -11.11
N ALA A 289 9.11 -13.33 -10.98
CA ALA A 289 9.96 -13.68 -9.83
C ALA A 289 11.15 -12.71 -9.68
N THR A 290 11.76 -12.32 -10.81
CA THR A 290 12.84 -11.33 -10.87
C THR A 290 12.47 -9.97 -10.29
N GLU A 291 11.23 -9.53 -10.49
CA GLU A 291 10.76 -8.22 -10.04
C GLU A 291 10.58 -8.14 -8.52
N ILE A 292 10.25 -9.26 -7.88
CA ILE A 292 10.00 -9.33 -6.43
C ILE A 292 11.17 -9.93 -5.63
N GLY A 293 12.28 -10.26 -6.30
CA GLY A 293 13.51 -10.73 -5.67
C GLY A 293 13.40 -12.12 -5.04
N VAL A 294 12.59 -13.01 -5.61
CA VAL A 294 12.33 -14.36 -5.06
C VAL A 294 12.63 -15.43 -6.11
N SER A 295 13.21 -16.57 -5.71
CA SER A 295 13.49 -17.66 -6.64
C SER A 295 12.22 -18.41 -7.05
N VAL A 296 12.29 -19.10 -8.21
CA VAL A 296 11.20 -19.95 -8.74
C VAL A 296 10.83 -21.04 -7.73
N GLU A 297 11.83 -21.70 -7.13
CA GLU A 297 11.62 -22.77 -6.14
C GLU A 297 10.86 -22.25 -4.91
N ARG A 298 11.19 -21.03 -4.48
CA ARG A 298 10.49 -20.41 -3.35
C ARG A 298 9.04 -20.08 -3.70
N LEU A 299 8.78 -19.59 -4.91
CA LEU A 299 7.42 -19.37 -5.40
C LEU A 299 6.63 -20.68 -5.51
N GLN A 300 7.25 -21.76 -5.99
CA GLN A 300 6.61 -23.08 -6.03
C GLN A 300 6.22 -23.56 -4.62
N GLN A 301 7.07 -23.35 -3.60
CA GLN A 301 6.72 -23.62 -2.20
C GLN A 301 5.52 -22.82 -1.69
N LEU A 302 5.28 -21.62 -2.25
CA LEU A 302 4.12 -20.79 -1.97
C LEU A 302 2.89 -21.17 -2.80
N GLY A 303 3.03 -22.15 -3.71
CA GLY A 303 1.95 -22.68 -4.53
C GLY A 303 1.81 -22.02 -5.89
N TYR A 304 2.86 -21.36 -6.41
CA TYR A 304 2.92 -20.86 -7.78
C TYR A 304 3.61 -21.88 -8.66
N TYR A 305 2.86 -22.73 -9.36
CA TYR A 305 3.38 -23.81 -10.18
C TYR A 305 3.33 -23.49 -11.68
N TYR A 306 2.51 -22.53 -12.06
CA TYR A 306 2.25 -22.17 -13.45
C TYR A 306 2.36 -20.65 -13.65
N ASP A 307 2.72 -20.27 -14.86
CA ASP A 307 2.64 -18.88 -15.32
C ASP A 307 1.18 -18.50 -15.69
N SER A 308 0.97 -17.24 -16.06
CA SER A 308 -0.34 -16.70 -16.45
C SER A 308 -0.94 -17.35 -17.72
N ASP A 309 -0.13 -18.07 -18.50
CA ASP A 309 -0.54 -18.76 -19.71
C ASP A 309 -0.72 -20.26 -19.50
N GLY A 310 -0.52 -20.75 -18.27
CA GLY A 310 -0.69 -22.14 -17.88
C GLY A 310 0.53 -23.03 -18.12
N ASN A 311 1.68 -22.46 -18.49
CA ASN A 311 2.93 -23.22 -18.62
C ASN A 311 3.56 -23.43 -17.25
N SER A 312 4.31 -24.53 -17.07
CA SER A 312 5.03 -24.77 -15.83
C SER A 312 6.02 -23.63 -15.55
N LEU A 313 6.04 -23.16 -14.29
CA LEU A 313 6.94 -22.10 -13.85
C LEU A 313 8.36 -22.67 -13.69
N THR A 314 9.25 -22.32 -14.61
CA THR A 314 10.65 -22.80 -14.66
C THR A 314 11.66 -21.66 -14.80
N ASN A 315 11.22 -20.51 -15.32
CA ASN A 315 12.04 -19.34 -15.57
C ASN A 315 11.58 -18.16 -14.69
N PRO A 316 12.49 -17.43 -14.03
CA PRO A 316 12.13 -16.30 -13.16
C PRO A 316 11.50 -15.10 -13.90
N ASP A 317 11.59 -15.04 -15.24
CA ASP A 317 10.99 -13.99 -16.05
C ASP A 317 9.57 -14.33 -16.56
N GLN A 318 9.08 -15.55 -16.29
CA GLN A 318 7.69 -15.90 -16.58
C GLN A 318 6.74 -15.06 -15.71
N ILE A 319 5.64 -14.63 -16.32
CA ILE A 319 4.64 -13.81 -15.65
C ILE A 319 3.69 -14.70 -14.85
N CYS A 320 3.66 -14.52 -13.55
CA CYS A 320 2.73 -15.22 -12.66
C CYS A 320 1.52 -14.35 -12.33
N GLU A 321 0.36 -14.96 -12.18
CA GLU A 321 -0.84 -14.30 -11.67
C GLU A 321 -0.79 -14.23 -10.13
N LEU A 322 -0.99 -13.04 -9.56
CA LEU A 322 -0.93 -12.80 -8.12
C LEU A 322 -2.17 -13.36 -7.43
N LYS A 323 -1.98 -14.22 -6.44
CA LYS A 323 -3.09 -14.72 -5.61
C LYS A 323 -3.68 -13.60 -4.75
N MET A 324 -4.98 -13.64 -4.53
CA MET A 324 -5.76 -12.54 -3.96
C MET A 324 -5.25 -11.97 -2.63
N GLN A 325 -4.67 -12.80 -1.76
CA GLN A 325 -4.15 -12.37 -0.45
C GLN A 325 -2.63 -12.39 -0.35
N ASP A 326 -1.92 -12.55 -1.48
CA ASP A 326 -0.48 -12.42 -1.54
C ASP A 326 -0.08 -10.97 -1.77
N VAL A 327 0.97 -10.52 -1.09
CA VAL A 327 1.42 -9.14 -1.11
C VAL A 327 2.92 -9.04 -1.33
N VAL A 328 3.31 -8.01 -2.07
CA VAL A 328 4.72 -7.61 -2.25
C VAL A 328 4.92 -6.30 -1.48
N ILE A 329 5.80 -6.32 -0.50
CA ILE A 329 5.98 -5.18 0.41
C ILE A 329 7.25 -4.38 0.08
N PRO A 330 7.32 -3.09 0.49
CA PRO A 330 8.55 -2.31 0.35
C PRO A 330 9.72 -2.99 1.05
N LEU A 331 10.91 -2.96 0.45
CA LEU A 331 12.14 -3.48 1.08
C LEU A 331 12.39 -2.81 2.43
N LYS A 332 12.15 -1.48 2.54
CA LYS A 332 12.23 -0.75 3.82
C LYS A 332 11.25 -1.29 4.88
N CYS A 333 10.06 -1.72 4.47
CA CYS A 333 9.10 -2.38 5.35
C CYS A 333 9.63 -3.74 5.81
N ALA A 334 10.20 -4.51 4.89
CA ALA A 334 10.77 -5.82 5.20
C ALA A 334 11.94 -5.72 6.18
N GLU A 335 12.87 -4.78 5.98
CA GLU A 335 13.96 -4.49 6.92
C GLU A 335 13.44 -4.11 8.32
N TYR A 336 12.39 -3.32 8.35
CA TYR A 336 11.71 -2.98 9.60
C TYR A 336 11.05 -4.21 10.25
N PHE A 337 10.41 -5.08 9.46
CA PHE A 337 9.77 -6.30 9.94
C PHE A 337 10.76 -7.36 10.43
N VAL A 338 11.98 -7.41 9.90
CA VAL A 338 13.06 -8.24 10.50
C VAL A 338 13.32 -7.84 11.94
N ARG A 339 13.36 -6.52 12.23
CA ARG A 339 13.52 -6.03 13.61
C ARG A 339 12.31 -6.37 14.48
N VAL A 340 11.10 -6.26 13.93
CA VAL A 340 9.86 -6.63 14.63
C VAL A 340 9.82 -8.14 14.92
N ALA A 341 10.20 -8.97 13.96
CA ALA A 341 10.26 -10.44 14.13
C ALA A 341 11.25 -10.83 15.24
N ASN A 342 12.44 -10.23 15.26
CA ASN A 342 13.44 -10.48 16.32
C ASN A 342 12.94 -10.00 17.69
N PHE A 343 12.26 -8.86 17.75
CA PHE A 343 11.61 -8.40 19.00
C PHE A 343 10.55 -9.40 19.48
N LEU A 344 9.72 -9.93 18.58
CA LEU A 344 8.67 -10.87 18.92
C LEU A 344 9.24 -12.22 19.39
N ASP A 345 10.28 -12.69 18.74
CA ASP A 345 10.96 -13.92 19.15
C ASP A 345 11.60 -13.79 20.55
N GLU A 346 12.30 -12.68 20.84
CA GLU A 346 12.80 -12.42 22.19
C GLU A 346 11.66 -12.23 23.21
N LEU A 347 10.56 -11.63 22.82
CA LEU A 347 9.38 -11.47 23.69
C LEU A 347 8.77 -12.83 24.04
N LEU A 348 8.66 -13.75 23.07
CA LEU A 348 8.18 -15.10 23.27
C LEU A 348 9.11 -15.86 24.25
N GLU A 349 10.41 -15.85 23.99
CA GLU A 349 11.38 -16.58 24.81
C GLU A 349 11.51 -16.03 26.24
N LYS A 350 11.75 -14.72 26.37
CA LYS A 350 12.14 -14.11 27.64
C LYS A 350 10.97 -13.72 28.53
N VAL A 351 9.80 -13.43 27.95
CA VAL A 351 8.64 -12.96 28.71
C VAL A 351 7.56 -14.01 28.83
N TYR A 352 7.29 -14.75 27.75
CA TYR A 352 6.23 -15.75 27.72
C TYR A 352 6.73 -17.18 27.90
N GLU A 353 8.05 -17.41 27.90
CA GLU A 353 8.68 -18.73 28.03
C GLU A 353 8.23 -19.72 26.95
N LEU A 354 8.04 -19.20 25.75
CA LEU A 354 7.64 -19.94 24.56
C LEU A 354 8.79 -19.98 23.53
N PRO A 355 8.83 -20.98 22.65
CA PRO A 355 9.85 -21.04 21.60
C PRO A 355 9.68 -19.86 20.60
N PRO A 356 10.79 -19.40 20.01
CA PRO A 356 10.75 -18.37 18.99
C PRO A 356 9.99 -18.85 17.76
N TYR A 357 9.20 -17.96 17.15
CA TYR A 357 8.31 -18.29 16.04
C TYR A 357 8.93 -17.95 14.68
N TYR A 358 9.42 -16.71 14.50
CA TYR A 358 9.86 -16.22 13.18
C TYR A 358 11.22 -16.76 12.78
N LYS A 359 12.21 -16.70 13.65
CA LYS A 359 13.62 -17.11 13.43
C LYS A 359 14.25 -16.42 12.21
N VAL A 360 13.82 -15.19 11.92
CA VAL A 360 14.21 -14.40 10.77
C VAL A 360 15.57 -13.76 11.02
N LYS A 361 16.50 -13.92 10.07
CA LYS A 361 17.83 -13.29 10.07
C LYS A 361 17.97 -12.27 8.95
N ARG A 362 17.37 -12.52 7.81
CA ARG A 362 17.43 -11.71 6.61
C ARG A 362 16.02 -11.42 6.10
N VAL A 363 15.93 -10.45 5.20
CA VAL A 363 14.66 -10.04 4.59
C VAL A 363 13.98 -11.22 3.89
N ASP A 364 14.73 -12.06 3.19
CA ASP A 364 14.21 -13.22 2.45
C ASP A 364 13.48 -14.23 3.33
N ASP A 365 13.86 -14.31 4.61
CA ASP A 365 13.22 -15.21 5.57
C ASP A 365 11.77 -14.79 5.88
N LEU A 366 11.37 -13.55 5.55
CA LEU A 366 9.99 -13.06 5.71
C LEU A 366 9.03 -13.62 4.66
N VAL A 367 9.53 -14.15 3.55
CA VAL A 367 8.69 -14.71 2.48
C VAL A 367 7.90 -15.90 3.02
N GLY A 368 6.58 -15.88 2.85
CA GLY A 368 5.65 -16.88 3.37
C GLY A 368 5.01 -16.53 4.73
N HIS A 369 5.54 -15.52 5.45
CA HIS A 369 4.92 -15.05 6.68
C HIS A 369 3.71 -14.15 6.43
N PHE A 370 2.83 -14.11 7.44
CA PHE A 370 1.59 -13.35 7.36
C PHE A 370 1.73 -11.96 7.96
N LEU A 371 1.03 -11.02 7.35
CA LEU A 371 0.82 -9.67 7.85
C LEU A 371 -0.65 -9.31 7.87
N VAL A 372 -0.99 -8.26 8.57
CA VAL A 372 -2.32 -7.65 8.62
C VAL A 372 -2.25 -6.26 8.01
N GLY A 373 -3.04 -6.02 6.98
CA GLY A 373 -3.25 -4.69 6.43
C GLY A 373 -4.46 -4.02 7.07
N LEU A 374 -4.30 -2.79 7.52
CA LEU A 374 -5.36 -2.02 8.19
C LEU A 374 -5.48 -0.64 7.54
N ALA A 375 -6.66 -0.34 7.02
CA ALA A 375 -6.94 0.97 6.48
C ALA A 375 -7.21 2.01 7.59
N PRO A 376 -6.93 3.28 7.30
CA PRO A 376 -7.25 4.40 8.17
C PRO A 376 -8.72 4.46 8.58
N HIS A 377 -8.96 4.90 9.83
CA HIS A 377 -10.31 5.08 10.38
C HIS A 377 -11.18 3.82 10.35
N THR A 378 -10.58 2.65 10.20
CA THR A 378 -11.25 1.35 10.25
C THR A 378 -10.82 0.54 11.48
N SER A 379 -11.52 -0.57 11.70
CA SER A 379 -11.24 -1.49 12.81
C SER A 379 -11.14 -2.95 12.35
N VAL A 380 -11.01 -3.16 11.05
CA VAL A 380 -10.95 -4.49 10.44
C VAL A 380 -9.65 -4.63 9.69
N GLY A 381 -8.79 -5.51 10.18
CA GLY A 381 -7.55 -5.90 9.52
C GLY A 381 -7.78 -7.05 8.54
N ILE A 382 -7.11 -7.03 7.40
CA ILE A 382 -7.18 -8.09 6.39
C ILE A 382 -5.84 -8.83 6.37
N LEU A 383 -5.90 -10.16 6.48
CA LEU A 383 -4.71 -10.99 6.43
C LEU A 383 -4.13 -11.02 5.02
N GLY A 384 -2.80 -10.90 4.91
CA GLY A 384 -2.05 -11.06 3.69
C GLY A 384 -0.79 -11.90 3.93
N ARG A 385 -0.28 -12.56 2.88
CA ARG A 385 0.96 -13.35 2.92
C ARG A 385 2.05 -12.64 2.12
N VAL A 386 3.20 -12.41 2.73
CA VAL A 386 4.36 -11.82 2.05
C VAL A 386 4.93 -12.82 1.06
N ILE A 387 5.04 -12.45 -0.22
CA ILE A 387 5.63 -13.30 -1.25
C ILE A 387 6.92 -12.73 -1.86
N GLY A 388 7.23 -11.46 -1.58
CA GLY A 388 8.42 -10.81 -2.11
C GLY A 388 8.48 -9.33 -1.77
N PHE A 389 9.43 -8.63 -2.41
CA PHE A 389 9.79 -7.27 -2.05
C PHE A 389 9.90 -6.37 -3.27
N THR A 390 9.63 -5.07 -3.08
CA THR A 390 9.87 -4.02 -4.06
C THR A 390 10.75 -2.93 -3.47
N ARG A 391 11.59 -2.31 -4.30
CA ARG A 391 12.39 -1.14 -3.90
C ARG A 391 11.54 0.13 -3.74
N LEU A 392 10.34 0.14 -4.30
CA LEU A 392 9.40 1.25 -4.20
C LEU A 392 8.73 1.28 -2.81
N ASN A 393 8.28 2.45 -2.37
CA ASN A 393 7.57 2.58 -1.08
C ASN A 393 6.07 2.29 -1.23
N VAL A 394 5.73 1.20 -1.90
CA VAL A 394 4.36 0.76 -2.15
C VAL A 394 4.15 -0.68 -1.68
N CYS A 395 2.95 -0.98 -1.22
CA CYS A 395 2.47 -2.34 -1.02
C CYS A 395 1.68 -2.75 -2.25
N TYR A 396 2.25 -3.64 -3.05
CA TYR A 396 1.54 -4.26 -4.16
C TYR A 396 0.70 -5.41 -3.66
N ALA A 397 -0.56 -5.40 -4.00
CA ALA A 397 -1.50 -6.47 -3.72
C ALA A 397 -2.64 -6.50 -4.74
N HIS A 398 -3.36 -7.61 -4.74
CA HIS A 398 -4.52 -7.76 -5.61
C HIS A 398 -5.58 -6.67 -5.34
N PRO A 399 -6.24 -6.10 -6.37
CA PRO A 399 -7.27 -5.08 -6.21
C PRO A 399 -8.35 -5.45 -5.19
N LEU A 400 -8.77 -6.71 -5.14
CA LEU A 400 -9.75 -7.21 -4.17
C LEU A 400 -9.24 -7.14 -2.73
N TRP A 401 -7.95 -7.36 -2.48
CA TRP A 401 -7.37 -7.23 -1.14
C TRP A 401 -7.36 -5.78 -0.64
N HIS A 402 -7.00 -4.82 -1.52
CA HIS A 402 -7.08 -3.41 -1.19
C HIS A 402 -8.52 -2.96 -0.93
N SER A 403 -9.45 -3.36 -1.80
CA SER A 403 -10.87 -3.02 -1.67
C SER A 403 -11.55 -3.66 -0.46
N ALA A 404 -11.09 -4.84 -0.01
CA ALA A 404 -11.55 -5.45 1.24
C ALA A 404 -11.27 -4.57 2.46
N LYS A 405 -10.20 -3.76 2.43
CA LYS A 405 -9.88 -2.75 3.43
C LYS A 405 -10.70 -1.46 3.27
N ARG A 406 -11.55 -1.37 2.24
CA ARG A 406 -12.31 -0.17 1.86
C ARG A 406 -11.41 1.02 1.51
N ARG A 407 -10.33 0.73 0.76
CA ARG A 407 -9.39 1.75 0.30
C ARG A 407 -9.22 1.71 -1.21
N ASP A 408 -8.99 2.89 -1.75
CA ASP A 408 -8.60 3.09 -3.14
C ASP A 408 -7.06 3.00 -3.28
N CYS A 409 -6.60 2.84 -4.53
CA CYS A 409 -5.18 2.82 -4.87
C CYS A 409 -4.77 4.12 -5.61
N ASP A 410 -5.29 5.25 -5.15
CA ASP A 410 -5.06 6.57 -5.76
C ASP A 410 -4.04 7.45 -4.99
N GLY A 411 -3.17 6.79 -4.20
CA GLY A 411 -2.16 7.44 -3.35
C GLY A 411 -2.41 7.24 -1.85
N ASP A 412 -3.48 6.54 -1.49
CA ASP A 412 -3.80 6.21 -0.10
C ASP A 412 -2.74 5.28 0.51
N GLU A 413 -2.45 5.51 1.80
CA GLU A 413 -1.56 4.68 2.59
C GLU A 413 -2.34 3.85 3.59
N ASP A 414 -1.94 2.59 3.74
CA ASP A 414 -2.42 1.68 4.77
C ASP A 414 -1.30 1.25 5.70
N THR A 415 -1.70 0.87 6.88
CA THR A 415 -0.79 0.30 7.88
C THR A 415 -0.62 -1.19 7.66
N LEU A 416 0.62 -1.64 7.67
CA LEU A 416 1.03 -3.04 7.66
C LEU A 416 1.59 -3.42 9.04
N MET A 417 1.22 -4.59 9.54
CA MET A 417 1.67 -5.15 10.82
C MET A 417 1.97 -6.64 10.64
N LEU A 418 3.00 -7.17 11.29
CA LEU A 418 3.16 -8.63 11.34
C LEU A 418 1.96 -9.27 12.07
N ALA A 419 1.45 -10.36 11.55
CA ALA A 419 0.23 -10.99 12.09
C ALA A 419 0.39 -11.39 13.56
N LEU A 420 1.55 -11.96 13.93
CA LEU A 420 1.81 -12.33 15.31
C LEU A 420 1.90 -11.10 16.24
N ASP A 421 2.46 -9.98 15.80
CA ASP A 421 2.45 -8.73 16.58
C ASP A 421 1.02 -8.27 16.88
N THR A 422 0.17 -8.32 15.87
CA THR A 422 -1.24 -7.95 15.99
C THR A 422 -1.98 -8.85 17.00
N VAL A 423 -1.73 -10.16 16.97
CA VAL A 423 -2.40 -11.11 17.88
C VAL A 423 -1.83 -11.03 19.30
N LEU A 424 -0.51 -10.86 19.43
CA LEU A 424 0.19 -10.93 20.73
C LEU A 424 0.17 -9.62 21.51
N ASN A 425 0.28 -8.48 20.81
CA ASN A 425 0.52 -7.18 21.43
C ASN A 425 -0.69 -6.23 21.39
N PHE A 426 -1.64 -6.44 20.47
CA PHE A 426 -2.87 -5.66 20.48
C PHE A 426 -3.65 -5.85 21.78
N SER A 427 -4.10 -4.74 22.37
CA SER A 427 -5.04 -4.78 23.49
C SER A 427 -6.08 -3.67 23.41
N LYS A 428 -7.36 -4.06 23.44
CA LYS A 428 -8.46 -3.10 23.56
C LYS A 428 -8.35 -2.25 24.84
N ALA A 429 -7.73 -2.79 25.90
CA ALA A 429 -7.56 -2.08 27.16
C ALA A 429 -6.57 -0.89 27.07
N TYR A 430 -5.75 -0.81 26.02
CA TYR A 430 -4.84 0.33 25.79
C TYR A 430 -5.49 1.46 25.01
N LEU A 431 -6.59 1.19 24.30
CA LEU A 431 -7.22 2.17 23.43
C LEU A 431 -7.73 3.39 24.21
N PRO A 432 -7.59 4.61 23.64
CA PRO A 432 -8.08 5.82 24.25
C PRO A 432 -9.60 5.78 24.48
N ALA A 433 -10.03 6.34 25.62
CA ALA A 433 -11.45 6.42 25.99
C ALA A 433 -12.26 7.45 25.15
N GLN A 434 -11.58 8.29 24.38
CA GLN A 434 -12.21 9.33 23.57
C GLN A 434 -12.98 8.75 22.38
N ILE A 435 -13.98 9.50 21.89
CA ILE A 435 -14.70 9.17 20.64
C ILE A 435 -13.68 9.01 19.51
N GLY A 436 -13.76 7.92 18.77
CA GLY A 436 -12.78 7.56 17.75
C GLY A 436 -11.51 6.88 18.27
N GLY A 437 -11.37 6.68 19.59
CA GLY A 437 -10.22 5.96 20.17
C GLY A 437 -10.06 4.54 19.66
N ILE A 438 -11.15 3.87 19.30
CA ILE A 438 -11.17 2.52 18.72
C ILE A 438 -10.90 2.51 17.20
N MET A 439 -10.88 3.66 16.54
CA MET A 439 -10.47 3.75 15.14
C MET A 439 -8.97 3.51 15.01
N ASP A 440 -8.55 3.07 13.84
CA ASP A 440 -7.17 2.67 13.56
C ASP A 440 -6.66 1.52 14.47
N ALA A 441 -7.55 0.62 14.86
CA ALA A 441 -7.21 -0.50 15.74
C ALA A 441 -7.75 -1.81 15.15
N PRO A 442 -6.97 -2.89 15.08
CA PRO A 442 -7.37 -4.16 14.47
C PRO A 442 -8.26 -4.97 15.44
N LEU A 443 -9.49 -4.47 15.67
CA LEU A 443 -10.46 -5.15 16.55
C LEU A 443 -10.92 -6.49 15.97
N PHE A 444 -10.93 -6.61 14.66
CA PHE A 444 -11.27 -7.82 13.93
C PHE A 444 -10.18 -8.09 12.89
N ILE A 445 -9.90 -9.36 12.65
CA ILE A 445 -9.01 -9.82 11.58
C ILE A 445 -9.81 -10.75 10.69
N ILE A 446 -9.85 -10.45 9.39
CA ILE A 446 -10.47 -11.30 8.36
C ILE A 446 -9.37 -12.15 7.73
N PRO A 447 -9.44 -13.48 7.91
CA PRO A 447 -8.43 -14.40 7.37
C PRO A 447 -8.61 -14.68 5.87
N GLY A 448 -9.83 -14.56 5.33
CA GLY A 448 -10.16 -14.86 3.94
C GLY A 448 -11.02 -13.76 3.32
N VAL A 449 -10.60 -13.22 2.17
CA VAL A 449 -11.36 -12.22 1.43
C VAL A 449 -12.42 -12.94 0.58
N ASN A 450 -13.69 -12.53 0.75
CA ASN A 450 -14.77 -12.94 -0.13
C ASN A 450 -14.95 -11.88 -1.22
N PRO A 451 -14.69 -12.16 -2.51
CA PRO A 451 -14.84 -11.19 -3.59
C PRO A 451 -16.23 -10.55 -3.69
N LEU A 452 -17.28 -11.26 -3.32
CA LEU A 452 -18.65 -10.75 -3.35
C LEU A 452 -18.91 -9.62 -2.34
N GLU A 453 -18.20 -9.63 -1.19
CA GLU A 453 -18.42 -8.71 -0.07
C GLU A 453 -17.53 -7.46 -0.14
N VAL A 454 -16.59 -7.39 -1.09
CA VAL A 454 -15.72 -6.23 -1.23
C VAL A 454 -16.46 -5.04 -1.85
N GLN A 455 -15.85 -3.87 -1.78
CA GLN A 455 -16.41 -2.65 -2.36
C GLN A 455 -16.62 -2.81 -3.87
N ARG A 456 -17.80 -2.40 -4.36
CA ARG A 456 -18.25 -2.58 -5.74
C ARG A 456 -17.26 -2.07 -6.81
N GLN A 457 -16.45 -1.07 -6.50
CA GLN A 457 -15.44 -0.55 -7.41
C GLN A 457 -14.42 -1.63 -7.85
N ALA A 458 -14.13 -2.62 -7.00
CA ALA A 458 -13.25 -3.73 -7.35
C ALA A 458 -13.90 -4.71 -8.35
N HIS A 459 -15.22 -4.74 -8.42
CA HIS A 459 -15.95 -5.56 -9.39
C HIS A 459 -15.86 -4.99 -10.82
N GLU A 460 -15.53 -3.71 -10.95
CA GLU A 460 -15.37 -3.03 -12.24
C GLU A 460 -13.92 -3.10 -12.78
N VAL A 461 -13.05 -3.88 -12.14
CA VAL A 461 -11.69 -4.12 -12.64
C VAL A 461 -11.76 -4.97 -13.89
N ASP A 462 -11.15 -4.47 -14.97
CA ASP A 462 -11.03 -5.11 -16.26
C ASP A 462 -9.97 -6.22 -16.21
N VAL A 463 -10.36 -7.42 -16.62
CA VAL A 463 -9.52 -8.62 -16.63
C VAL A 463 -9.47 -9.27 -18.03
N ALA A 464 -9.86 -8.53 -19.06
CA ALA A 464 -9.87 -8.99 -20.43
C ALA A 464 -8.45 -9.11 -21.00
N ALA A 465 -8.23 -10.09 -21.85
CA ALA A 465 -7.02 -10.20 -22.65
C ALA A 465 -7.10 -9.33 -23.92
N VAL A 466 -8.26 -9.30 -24.54
CA VAL A 466 -8.53 -8.56 -25.78
C VAL A 466 -9.98 -8.07 -25.75
N TYR A 467 -10.23 -6.87 -26.26
CA TYR A 467 -11.59 -6.39 -26.43
C TYR A 467 -12.16 -6.89 -27.77
N PRO A 468 -13.44 -7.29 -27.79
CA PRO A 468 -14.10 -7.69 -29.04
C PRO A 468 -14.26 -6.48 -29.99
N SER A 469 -14.30 -6.73 -31.31
CA SER A 469 -14.48 -5.64 -32.31
C SER A 469 -15.73 -4.79 -32.03
N LEU A 470 -16.80 -5.42 -31.55
CA LEU A 470 -18.04 -4.75 -31.17
C LEU A 470 -17.84 -3.67 -30.07
N PHE A 471 -16.89 -3.88 -29.16
CA PHE A 471 -16.53 -2.86 -28.16
C PHE A 471 -16.10 -1.55 -28.85
N TYR A 472 -15.22 -1.64 -29.84
CA TYR A 472 -14.73 -0.47 -30.57
C TYR A 472 -15.84 0.18 -31.42
N GLU A 473 -16.70 -0.63 -32.07
CA GLU A 473 -17.84 -0.11 -32.82
C GLU A 473 -18.78 0.70 -31.93
N LYS A 474 -19.11 0.18 -30.74
CA LYS A 474 -19.94 0.90 -29.75
C LYS A 474 -19.28 2.16 -29.23
N THR A 475 -17.95 2.20 -29.12
CA THR A 475 -17.25 3.43 -28.73
C THR A 475 -17.26 4.49 -29.82
N TRP A 476 -17.18 4.10 -31.10
CA TRP A 476 -17.38 5.05 -32.23
C TRP A 476 -18.79 5.62 -32.27
N GLU A 477 -19.79 4.81 -31.93
CA GLU A 477 -21.19 5.25 -31.80
C GLU A 477 -21.41 6.14 -30.55
N LYS A 478 -20.39 6.32 -29.70
CA LYS A 478 -20.50 7.00 -28.40
C LYS A 478 -21.60 6.42 -27.52
N ALA A 479 -21.75 5.10 -27.51
CA ALA A 479 -22.73 4.39 -26.72
C ALA A 479 -22.53 4.68 -25.22
N ALA A 480 -23.60 4.56 -24.43
CA ALA A 480 -23.54 4.75 -22.99
C ALA A 480 -22.57 3.75 -22.34
N PRO A 481 -21.76 4.17 -21.34
CA PRO A 481 -20.74 3.33 -20.71
C PRO A 481 -21.25 1.96 -20.22
N GLN A 482 -22.49 1.90 -19.74
CA GLN A 482 -23.11 0.66 -19.27
C GLN A 482 -23.25 -0.38 -20.37
N LYS A 483 -23.60 0.04 -21.61
CA LYS A 483 -23.70 -0.86 -22.77
C LYS A 483 -22.34 -1.34 -23.26
N VAL A 484 -21.29 -0.55 -23.03
CA VAL A 484 -19.93 -0.89 -23.42
C VAL A 484 -19.30 -1.83 -22.39
N SER A 485 -19.56 -1.62 -21.11
CA SER A 485 -19.02 -2.47 -20.02
C SER A 485 -19.52 -3.91 -20.08
N GLU A 486 -20.70 -4.16 -20.64
CA GLU A 486 -21.21 -5.54 -20.87
C GLU A 486 -20.35 -6.34 -21.86
N LEU A 487 -19.56 -5.67 -22.70
CA LEU A 487 -18.67 -6.28 -23.69
C LEU A 487 -17.25 -6.53 -23.15
N VAL A 488 -16.95 -6.10 -21.94
CA VAL A 488 -15.65 -6.22 -21.30
C VAL A 488 -15.73 -7.29 -20.21
N ASP A 489 -14.70 -8.12 -20.12
CA ASP A 489 -14.60 -9.10 -19.04
C ASP A 489 -14.18 -8.40 -17.74
N LEU A 490 -15.11 -8.27 -16.82
CA LEU A 490 -14.93 -7.62 -15.52
C LEU A 490 -14.96 -8.66 -14.39
N ILE A 491 -14.28 -8.39 -13.28
CA ILE A 491 -14.36 -9.24 -12.07
C ILE A 491 -15.82 -9.44 -11.66
N GLY A 492 -16.66 -8.40 -11.78
CA GLY A 492 -18.09 -8.45 -11.46
C GLY A 492 -18.87 -9.52 -12.22
N HIS A 493 -18.46 -9.85 -13.46
CA HIS A 493 -19.09 -10.90 -14.26
C HIS A 493 -18.68 -12.31 -13.84
N ARG A 494 -17.60 -12.44 -13.06
CA ARG A 494 -17.03 -13.71 -12.61
C ARG A 494 -17.41 -14.10 -11.18
N LEU A 495 -18.12 -13.23 -10.47
CA LEU A 495 -18.50 -13.47 -9.06
C LEU A 495 -19.33 -14.75 -8.90
N ASN A 496 -19.17 -15.42 -7.76
CA ASN A 496 -19.77 -16.73 -7.45
C ASN A 496 -19.29 -17.89 -8.34
N THR A 497 -18.22 -17.73 -9.10
CA THR A 497 -17.56 -18.79 -9.84
C THR A 497 -16.09 -18.89 -9.43
N GLU A 498 -15.41 -19.98 -9.74
CA GLU A 498 -13.96 -20.12 -9.50
C GLU A 498 -13.13 -19.07 -10.26
N ALA A 499 -13.65 -18.57 -11.38
CA ALA A 499 -12.99 -17.54 -12.18
C ALA A 499 -12.88 -16.17 -11.47
N GLN A 500 -13.57 -15.98 -10.33
CA GLN A 500 -13.38 -14.79 -9.48
C GLN A 500 -12.02 -14.72 -8.80
N PHE A 501 -11.27 -15.83 -8.74
CA PHE A 501 -9.99 -15.95 -8.05
C PHE A 501 -8.79 -16.04 -8.99
N GLN A 502 -8.99 -16.34 -10.25
CA GLN A 502 -7.92 -16.64 -11.19
C GLN A 502 -8.32 -16.46 -12.66
N GLY A 503 -7.33 -16.53 -13.54
CA GLY A 503 -7.52 -16.38 -14.99
C GLY A 503 -7.68 -14.91 -15.39
N PHE A 504 -7.11 -14.00 -14.63
CA PHE A 504 -7.09 -12.58 -14.96
C PHE A 504 -6.07 -12.34 -16.07
N LYS A 505 -6.44 -11.49 -17.00
CA LYS A 505 -5.58 -11.05 -18.10
C LYS A 505 -5.49 -9.52 -18.10
N TYR A 506 -4.78 -8.98 -19.05
CA TYR A 506 -4.56 -7.54 -19.23
C TYR A 506 -4.40 -7.21 -20.71
N THR A 507 -4.76 -5.99 -21.09
CA THR A 507 -4.74 -5.52 -22.48
C THR A 507 -3.54 -4.60 -22.77
N ILE A 508 -2.71 -4.29 -21.79
CA ILE A 508 -1.55 -3.40 -21.90
C ILE A 508 -0.25 -4.19 -21.76
N PRO A 509 0.82 -3.83 -22.51
CA PRO A 509 2.13 -4.44 -22.31
C PRO A 509 2.60 -4.32 -20.87
N VAL A 510 3.15 -5.40 -20.33
CA VAL A 510 3.68 -5.42 -18.95
C VAL A 510 5.11 -4.86 -18.95
N SER A 511 5.38 -3.95 -18.03
CA SER A 511 6.73 -3.47 -17.72
C SER A 511 7.15 -3.92 -16.33
N ASP A 512 8.42 -3.68 -15.97
CA ASP A 512 8.93 -3.99 -14.63
C ASP A 512 8.19 -3.14 -13.56
N ILE A 513 7.63 -3.81 -12.56
CA ILE A 513 6.89 -3.15 -11.45
C ILE A 513 7.78 -2.21 -10.63
N ASN A 514 9.10 -2.31 -10.73
CA ASN A 514 10.06 -1.45 -10.05
C ASN A 514 10.50 -0.23 -10.87
N MET A 515 9.97 -0.04 -12.08
CA MET A 515 10.29 1.12 -12.93
C MET A 515 9.57 2.40 -12.53
N GLY A 516 9.19 2.56 -11.29
CA GLY A 516 8.55 3.77 -10.77
C GLY A 516 9.51 4.67 -9.99
N ASN A 517 8.99 5.79 -9.52
CA ASN A 517 9.67 6.62 -8.52
C ASN A 517 9.56 5.97 -7.14
N ASP A 518 10.60 6.07 -6.32
CA ASP A 518 10.61 5.55 -4.94
C ASP A 518 9.50 6.12 -4.08
N GLU A 519 9.12 7.36 -4.36
CA GLU A 519 8.03 8.04 -3.67
C GLU A 519 7.09 8.70 -4.67
N SER A 520 5.81 8.69 -4.35
CA SER A 520 4.80 9.47 -5.07
C SER A 520 5.18 10.96 -5.13
N MET A 521 4.97 11.61 -6.27
CA MET A 521 5.12 13.07 -6.42
C MET A 521 4.30 13.84 -5.39
N TYR A 522 3.20 13.29 -4.93
CA TYR A 522 2.38 13.80 -3.85
C TYR A 522 3.15 14.08 -2.56
N LYS A 523 4.10 13.23 -2.20
CA LYS A 523 4.94 13.38 -1.01
C LYS A 523 6.07 14.39 -1.22
N ARG A 524 6.61 14.46 -2.44
CA ARG A 524 7.74 15.33 -2.79
C ARG A 524 7.32 16.80 -2.93
N LEU A 525 6.12 17.06 -3.44
CA LEU A 525 5.61 18.39 -3.63
C LEU A 525 5.08 18.98 -2.32
N GLY A 526 5.67 20.09 -1.87
CA GLY A 526 5.37 20.67 -0.56
C GLY A 526 4.08 21.50 -0.53
N ARG A 527 3.81 22.25 -1.60
CA ARG A 527 2.67 23.18 -1.68
C ARG A 527 1.53 22.59 -2.52
N MET A 528 0.29 22.91 -2.16
CA MET A 528 -0.90 22.47 -2.90
C MET A 528 -0.93 22.95 -4.34
N VAL A 529 -0.45 24.18 -4.58
CA VAL A 529 -0.34 24.74 -5.94
C VAL A 529 0.57 23.89 -6.82
N ASP A 530 1.70 23.42 -6.28
CA ASP A 530 2.65 22.61 -7.04
C ASP A 530 2.04 21.23 -7.39
N LYS A 531 1.26 20.64 -6.45
CA LYS A 531 0.52 19.40 -6.69
C LYS A 531 -0.54 19.56 -7.77
N LEU A 532 -1.32 20.65 -7.70
CA LEU A 532 -2.35 20.95 -8.68
C LEU A 532 -1.74 21.16 -10.07
N ASN A 533 -0.67 21.95 -10.16
CA ASN A 533 0.02 22.19 -11.43
C ASN A 533 0.57 20.89 -12.03
N SER A 534 1.12 20.00 -11.21
CA SER A 534 1.58 18.67 -11.66
C SER A 534 0.44 17.81 -12.21
N GLN A 535 -0.74 17.84 -11.60
CA GLN A 535 -1.92 17.11 -12.07
C GLN A 535 -2.46 17.69 -13.39
N LEU A 536 -2.52 19.01 -13.53
CA LEU A 536 -2.96 19.66 -14.76
C LEU A 536 -1.97 19.41 -15.91
N ALA A 537 -0.66 19.48 -15.64
CA ALA A 537 0.36 19.15 -16.61
C ALA A 537 0.28 17.68 -17.09
N LEU A 538 -0.07 16.75 -16.20
CA LEU A 538 -0.34 15.37 -16.58
C LEU A 538 -1.57 15.25 -17.48
N ALA A 539 -2.66 15.97 -17.16
CA ALA A 539 -3.86 16.00 -17.99
C ALA A 539 -3.58 16.54 -19.40
N GLU A 540 -2.70 17.53 -19.54
CA GLU A 540 -2.28 18.06 -20.85
C GLU A 540 -1.46 17.06 -21.66
N LYS A 541 -0.66 16.22 -21.01
CA LYS A 541 0.13 15.17 -21.68
C LYS A 541 -0.71 14.00 -22.19
N ILE A 542 -1.83 13.70 -21.53
CA ILE A 542 -2.70 12.58 -21.92
C ILE A 542 -3.65 13.08 -23.01
N GLY A 543 -3.39 12.76 -24.26
CA GLY A 543 -4.17 13.21 -25.42
C GLY A 543 -5.67 12.88 -25.39
N ALA A 544 -6.06 11.96 -24.51
CA ALA A 544 -7.43 11.54 -24.27
C ALA A 544 -8.20 12.38 -23.26
N VAL A 545 -7.49 13.18 -22.48
CA VAL A 545 -8.07 13.96 -21.39
C VAL A 545 -8.23 15.40 -21.85
N ASP A 546 -9.46 15.94 -21.77
CA ASP A 546 -9.69 17.37 -21.94
C ASP A 546 -9.21 18.12 -20.68
N ALA A 547 -8.00 18.66 -20.76
CA ALA A 547 -7.36 19.40 -19.68
C ALA A 547 -8.22 20.60 -19.21
N LYS A 548 -8.98 21.23 -20.09
CA LYS A 548 -9.89 22.34 -19.75
C LYS A 548 -11.04 21.84 -18.87
N THR A 549 -11.62 20.69 -19.20
CA THR A 549 -12.68 20.08 -18.39
C THR A 549 -12.12 19.63 -17.03
N VAL A 550 -10.90 19.08 -16.96
CA VAL A 550 -10.23 18.75 -15.70
C VAL A 550 -10.05 20.01 -14.85
N ALA A 551 -9.48 21.09 -15.40
CA ALA A 551 -9.30 22.35 -14.68
C ALA A 551 -10.63 22.93 -14.17
N ARG A 552 -11.68 22.93 -15.00
CA ARG A 552 -13.02 23.35 -14.58
C ARG A 552 -13.57 22.50 -13.44
N LYS A 553 -13.43 21.19 -13.52
CA LYS A 553 -13.87 20.26 -12.45
C LYS A 553 -13.12 20.51 -11.15
N VAL A 554 -11.83 20.70 -11.20
CA VAL A 554 -11.01 21.06 -10.04
C VAL A 554 -11.53 22.34 -9.37
N LEU A 555 -11.85 23.38 -10.16
CA LEU A 555 -12.33 24.66 -9.64
C LEU A 555 -13.77 24.62 -9.11
N THR A 556 -14.62 23.73 -9.61
CA THR A 556 -16.05 23.70 -9.30
C THR A 556 -16.46 22.65 -8.26
N THR A 557 -15.54 21.76 -7.83
CA THR A 557 -15.81 20.70 -6.87
C THR A 557 -15.19 21.00 -5.49
N HIS A 558 -15.11 20.01 -4.63
CA HIS A 558 -14.59 20.13 -3.25
C HIS A 558 -13.14 20.62 -3.13
N PHE A 559 -12.40 20.65 -4.22
CA PHE A 559 -10.99 21.08 -4.25
C PHE A 559 -10.77 22.52 -3.75
N VAL A 560 -11.68 23.43 -4.08
CA VAL A 560 -11.57 24.82 -3.61
C VAL A 560 -11.62 24.89 -2.08
N ARG A 561 -12.42 24.03 -1.44
CA ARG A 561 -12.50 23.96 0.02
C ARG A 561 -11.23 23.38 0.63
N ASP A 562 -10.63 22.38 -0.01
CA ASP A 562 -9.40 21.74 0.45
C ASP A 562 -8.18 22.66 0.29
N ILE A 563 -8.18 23.54 -0.72
CA ILE A 563 -7.11 24.53 -0.94
C ILE A 563 -7.25 25.71 0.01
N ALA A 564 -8.45 26.19 0.28
CA ALA A 564 -8.69 27.35 1.14
C ALA A 564 -8.38 27.11 2.63
N GLY A 565 -8.26 25.85 3.05
CA GLY A 565 -7.96 25.46 4.42
C GLY A 565 -6.49 25.13 4.70
N ASN A 566 -5.58 25.27 3.71
CA ASN A 566 -4.17 24.86 3.83
C ASN A 566 -3.22 26.02 3.50
#